data_06a5b980b2d7f29ace02ddcca8f62af4
#
_entry.id   06a5b980b2d7f29ace02ddcca8f62af4
#
_cell.length_a   1.000
_cell.length_b   1.000
_cell.length_c   1.000
_cell.angle_alpha   90.00
_cell.angle_beta   90.00
_cell.angle_gamma   90.00
#
_symmetry.space_group_name_H-M   'P 1'
#
loop_
_entity.id
_entity.type
_entity.pdbx_description
1 polymer ?
#
loop_
_entity_poly.entity_id
_entity_poly.type
_entity_poly.pdbx_seq_one_letter_code
_entity_poly.pdbx_strand_id
1 'polypeptide(L)'
;ANLIMSGALPLDITLDSSSAVSATLGIDALSTSLKAGIIGLILVALFMIVMYRLPGVISVMALCIYTLIVMYAVCLVPGVQLTLPGIAGILLGIGMAVDGNVIIFERFREELKGGRSLEAAVNRGYKNALSSIIDSNVTTIIAGCVLLYFGTGSIKGFAMTLLIGVIASMISSVFVTRFLLKH
;
A
#
# COMPACT_ATOMS: atom_id res chain seq x y z
N ALA A 1 12.55 -50.69 8.65
CA ALA A 1 13.83 -50.19 9.22
C ALA A 1 14.99 -50.42 8.23
N ASN A 2 15.08 -51.59 7.58
CA ASN A 2 16.19 -51.93 6.67
C ASN A 2 16.21 -51.13 5.34
N LEU A 3 15.07 -50.72 4.83
CA LEU A 3 14.97 -49.90 3.60
C LEU A 3 15.48 -48.47 3.80
N ILE A 4 15.35 -47.93 5.00
CA ILE A 4 15.90 -46.60 5.34
C ILE A 4 17.43 -46.66 5.49
N MET A 5 17.96 -47.77 5.97
CA MET A 5 19.41 -47.95 6.12
C MET A 5 20.13 -48.23 4.78
N SER A 6 19.42 -48.73 3.75
CA SER A 6 20.01 -48.96 2.42
C SER A 6 20.08 -47.67 1.53
N GLY A 7 19.51 -46.55 2.02
CA GLY A 7 19.49 -45.28 1.26
C GLY A 7 18.63 -45.29 -0.01
N ALA A 8 17.93 -46.41 -0.27
CA ALA A 8 17.04 -46.52 -1.42
C ALA A 8 15.62 -46.13 -0.99
N LEU A 9 15.20 -44.94 -1.38
CA LEU A 9 13.81 -44.52 -1.27
C LEU A 9 13.01 -45.13 -2.44
N PRO A 10 11.85 -45.77 -2.17
CA PRO A 10 11.04 -46.39 -3.21
C PRO A 10 10.30 -45.41 -4.12
N LEU A 11 10.54 -44.14 -3.97
CA LEU A 11 9.94 -43.03 -4.72
C LEU A 11 11.03 -42.09 -5.21
N ASP A 12 11.01 -41.71 -6.49
CA ASP A 12 11.82 -40.65 -7.04
C ASP A 12 11.36 -39.30 -6.45
N ILE A 13 12.15 -38.75 -5.55
CA ILE A 13 11.91 -37.42 -4.98
C ILE A 13 12.52 -36.40 -5.92
N THR A 14 11.68 -35.72 -6.69
CA THR A 14 12.07 -34.55 -7.46
C THR A 14 11.96 -33.30 -6.58
N LEU A 15 13.02 -32.51 -6.55
CA LEU A 15 13.03 -31.23 -5.83
C LEU A 15 12.25 -30.21 -6.64
N ASP A 16 10.99 -29.91 -6.23
CA ASP A 16 10.11 -29.01 -6.99
C ASP A 16 10.53 -27.55 -6.81
N SER A 17 10.97 -27.16 -5.63
CA SER A 17 11.62 -25.86 -5.41
C SER A 17 12.39 -25.86 -4.07
N SER A 18 13.60 -25.32 -4.04
CA SER A 18 14.30 -25.01 -2.80
C SER A 18 14.72 -23.55 -2.79
N SER A 19 14.27 -22.78 -1.80
CA SER A 19 14.76 -21.43 -1.54
C SER A 19 15.43 -21.40 -0.17
N ALA A 20 16.75 -21.36 -0.15
CA ALA A 20 17.52 -21.15 1.07
C ALA A 20 17.92 -19.67 1.16
N VAL A 21 17.30 -18.93 2.07
CA VAL A 21 17.70 -17.56 2.37
C VAL A 21 18.42 -17.56 3.72
N SER A 22 19.66 -17.05 3.73
CA SER A 22 20.43 -16.88 4.97
C SER A 22 19.73 -15.85 5.86
N ALA A 23 19.70 -16.09 7.18
CA ALA A 23 19.12 -15.18 8.17
C ALA A 23 19.77 -13.77 8.11
N THR A 24 21.06 -13.69 7.82
CA THR A 24 21.79 -12.43 7.66
C THR A 24 21.30 -11.63 6.45
N LEU A 25 21.09 -12.29 5.30
CA LEU A 25 20.54 -11.64 4.11
C LEU A 25 19.11 -11.10 4.33
N GLY A 26 18.31 -11.80 5.11
CA GLY A 26 16.96 -11.36 5.46
C GLY A 26 16.96 -10.09 6.32
N ILE A 27 17.84 -10.00 7.32
CA ILE A 27 17.97 -8.82 8.20
C ILE A 27 18.49 -7.60 7.42
N ASP A 28 19.50 -7.78 6.60
CA ASP A 28 20.08 -6.71 5.78
C ASP A 28 19.07 -6.17 4.77
N ALA A 29 18.33 -7.05 4.12
CA ALA A 29 17.27 -6.69 3.20
C ALA A 29 16.13 -5.91 3.88
N LEU A 30 15.70 -6.35 5.08
CA LEU A 30 14.69 -5.66 5.87
C LEU A 30 15.17 -4.26 6.30
N SER A 31 16.40 -4.14 6.80
CA SER A 31 16.96 -2.85 7.24
C SER A 31 17.09 -1.86 6.07
N THR A 32 17.54 -2.34 4.92
CA THR A 32 17.69 -1.52 3.70
C THR A 32 16.31 -1.10 3.16
N SER A 33 15.34 -2.00 3.14
CA SER A 33 13.98 -1.69 2.69
C SER A 33 13.29 -0.68 3.62
N LEU A 34 13.50 -0.80 4.93
CA LEU A 34 12.95 0.16 5.89
C LEU A 34 13.54 1.56 5.72
N LYS A 35 14.87 1.66 5.52
CA LYS A 35 15.54 2.93 5.21
C LYS A 35 15.00 3.54 3.91
N ALA A 36 14.89 2.74 2.86
CA ALA A 36 14.33 3.19 1.57
C ALA A 36 12.88 3.67 1.73
N GLY A 37 12.07 2.97 2.53
CA GLY A 37 10.69 3.36 2.83
C GLY A 37 10.59 4.70 3.55
N ILE A 38 11.42 4.93 4.57
CA ILE A 38 11.47 6.20 5.29
C ILE A 38 11.89 7.35 4.36
N ILE A 39 12.93 7.13 3.54
CA ILE A 39 13.39 8.14 2.58
C ILE A 39 12.27 8.43 1.57
N GLY A 40 11.62 7.41 1.02
CA GLY A 40 10.50 7.58 0.10
C GLY A 40 9.34 8.36 0.72
N LEU A 41 8.97 8.05 1.95
CA LEU A 41 7.91 8.75 2.68
C LEU A 41 8.25 10.23 2.92
N ILE A 42 9.50 10.55 3.27
CA ILE A 42 9.97 11.93 3.44
C ILE A 42 9.93 12.68 2.11
N LEU A 43 10.39 12.08 1.01
CA LEU A 43 10.36 12.69 -0.32
C LEU A 43 8.94 12.98 -0.77
N VAL A 44 8.03 12.05 -0.59
CA VAL A 44 6.61 12.22 -0.91
C VAL A 44 5.98 13.31 -0.05
N ALA A 45 6.25 13.34 1.26
CA ALA A 45 5.75 14.38 2.16
C ALA A 45 6.26 15.77 1.75
N LEU A 46 7.55 15.89 1.43
CA LEU A 46 8.15 17.14 0.95
C LEU A 46 7.50 17.59 -0.35
N PHE A 47 7.35 16.69 -1.32
CA PHE A 47 6.69 16.97 -2.59
C PHE A 47 5.26 17.50 -2.38
N MET A 48 4.47 16.85 -1.53
CA MET A 48 3.10 17.26 -1.25
C MET A 48 3.02 18.64 -0.60
N ILE A 49 3.90 18.96 0.36
CA ILE A 49 3.94 20.27 1.01
C ILE A 49 4.33 21.37 0.01
N VAL A 50 5.33 21.11 -0.85
CA VAL A 50 5.80 22.09 -1.85
C VAL A 50 4.72 22.38 -2.91
N MET A 51 4.06 21.33 -3.42
CA MET A 51 3.06 21.45 -4.49
C MET A 51 1.71 22.00 -4.02
N TYR A 52 1.23 21.52 -2.86
CA TYR A 52 -0.14 21.80 -2.39
C TYR A 52 -0.19 22.73 -1.18
N ARG A 53 0.94 23.11 -0.60
CA ARG A 53 1.02 24.02 0.58
C ARG A 53 0.14 23.52 1.72
N LEU A 54 -0.90 24.28 2.13
CA LEU A 54 -1.79 23.91 3.24
C LEU A 54 -2.50 22.55 3.04
N PRO A 55 -3.17 22.26 1.90
CA PRO A 55 -3.70 20.93 1.62
C PRO A 55 -2.62 19.84 1.65
N GLY A 56 -1.37 20.17 1.28
CA GLY A 56 -0.25 19.25 1.36
C GLY A 56 0.06 18.78 2.79
N VAL A 57 -0.02 19.67 3.77
CA VAL A 57 0.16 19.30 5.19
C VAL A 57 -0.93 18.33 5.65
N ILE A 58 -2.18 18.58 5.23
CA ILE A 58 -3.31 17.67 5.51
C ILE A 58 -3.07 16.30 4.91
N SER A 59 -2.55 16.24 3.67
CA SER A 59 -2.19 14.98 3.03
C SER A 59 -1.10 14.23 3.78
N VAL A 60 -0.08 14.91 4.29
CA VAL A 60 0.98 14.29 5.10
C VAL A 60 0.42 13.71 6.40
N MET A 61 -0.50 14.40 7.06
CA MET A 61 -1.20 13.86 8.24
C MET A 61 -2.01 12.61 7.89
N ALA A 62 -2.77 12.66 6.78
CA ALA A 62 -3.52 11.51 6.28
C ALA A 62 -2.60 10.33 5.92
N LEU A 63 -1.41 10.61 5.36
CA LEU A 63 -0.40 9.60 5.04
C LEU A 63 0.19 8.95 6.31
N CYS A 64 0.41 9.71 7.37
CA CYS A 64 0.83 9.16 8.67
C CYS A 64 -0.24 8.21 9.23
N ILE A 65 -1.52 8.62 9.19
CA ILE A 65 -2.64 7.79 9.64
C ILE A 65 -2.75 6.53 8.77
N TYR A 66 -2.63 6.67 7.45
CA TYR A 66 -2.59 5.54 6.53
C TYR A 66 -1.49 4.53 6.90
N THR A 67 -0.27 5.02 7.14
CA THR A 67 0.87 4.16 7.50
C THR A 67 0.59 3.40 8.81
N LEU A 68 0.00 4.05 9.81
CA LEU A 68 -0.41 3.39 11.05
C LEU A 68 -1.49 2.31 10.81
N ILE A 69 -2.49 2.61 9.98
CA ILE A 69 -3.54 1.64 9.62
C ILE A 69 -2.93 0.41 8.93
N VAL A 70 -2.03 0.61 7.96
CA VAL A 70 -1.38 -0.49 7.23
C VAL A 70 -0.52 -1.32 8.18
N MET A 71 0.30 -0.69 9.02
CA MET A 71 1.13 -1.40 9.99
C MET A 71 0.30 -2.23 10.97
N TYR A 72 -0.79 -1.64 11.47
CA TYR A 72 -1.73 -2.35 12.34
C TYR A 72 -2.42 -3.53 11.62
N ALA A 73 -2.89 -3.32 10.39
CA ALA A 73 -3.56 -4.35 9.61
C ALA A 73 -2.62 -5.51 9.26
N VAL A 74 -1.37 -5.23 8.89
CA VAL A 74 -0.34 -6.24 8.62
C VAL A 74 -0.04 -7.08 9.87
N CYS A 75 -0.04 -6.47 11.06
CA CYS A 75 0.15 -7.21 12.31
C CYS A 75 -1.08 -8.03 12.72
N LEU A 76 -2.29 -7.58 12.37
CA LEU A 76 -3.54 -8.21 12.79
C LEU A 76 -3.95 -9.38 11.90
N VAL A 77 -3.68 -9.30 10.59
CA VAL A 77 -4.12 -10.32 9.62
C VAL A 77 -3.22 -11.55 9.71
N PRO A 78 -3.75 -12.72 10.14
CA PRO A 78 -2.98 -13.95 10.21
C PRO A 78 -2.59 -14.40 8.79
N GLY A 79 -1.36 -14.90 8.64
CA GLY A 79 -0.86 -15.41 7.36
C GLY A 79 -0.17 -14.36 6.48
N VAL A 80 -0.12 -13.09 6.86
CA VAL A 80 0.70 -12.09 6.18
C VAL A 80 2.17 -12.34 6.52
N GLN A 81 2.94 -12.73 5.53
CA GLN A 81 4.38 -12.88 5.66
C GLN A 81 5.07 -11.63 5.09
N LEU A 82 5.87 -10.95 5.91
CA LEU A 82 6.70 -9.84 5.48
C LEU A 82 7.88 -10.35 4.63
N THR A 83 7.57 -10.73 3.40
CA THR A 83 8.57 -11.06 2.37
C THR A 83 9.13 -9.78 1.76
N LEU A 84 10.28 -9.83 1.08
CA LEU A 84 10.82 -8.68 0.34
C LEU A 84 9.80 -8.07 -0.63
N PRO A 85 9.10 -8.85 -1.47
CA PRO A 85 8.00 -8.33 -2.28
C PRO A 85 6.84 -7.77 -1.45
N GLY A 86 6.56 -8.34 -0.27
CA GLY A 86 5.54 -7.82 0.64
C GLY A 86 5.86 -6.42 1.13
N ILE A 87 7.12 -6.15 1.48
CA ILE A 87 7.57 -4.80 1.84
C ILE A 87 7.43 -3.84 0.65
N ALA A 88 7.79 -4.29 -0.56
CA ALA A 88 7.59 -3.50 -1.78
C ALA A 88 6.09 -3.17 -2.01
N GLY A 89 5.18 -4.09 -1.68
CA GLY A 89 3.73 -3.86 -1.71
C GLY A 89 3.29 -2.75 -0.76
N ILE A 90 3.83 -2.71 0.46
CA ILE A 90 3.56 -1.63 1.42
C ILE A 90 4.06 -0.28 0.88
N LEU A 91 5.28 -0.23 0.34
CA LEU A 91 5.86 0.99 -0.24
C LEU A 91 5.04 1.50 -1.44
N LEU A 92 4.61 0.59 -2.31
CA LEU A 92 3.70 0.92 -3.42
C LEU A 92 2.38 1.47 -2.90
N GLY A 93 1.83 0.89 -1.83
CA GLY A 93 0.62 1.36 -1.17
C GLY A 93 0.70 2.79 -0.65
N ILE A 94 1.88 3.23 -0.16
CA ILE A 94 2.14 4.62 0.24
C ILE A 94 1.94 5.56 -0.96
N GLY A 95 2.47 5.23 -2.14
CA GLY A 95 2.27 6.01 -3.36
C GLY A 95 0.79 6.12 -3.72
N MET A 96 0.06 5.01 -3.74
CA MET A 96 -1.37 4.98 -4.04
C MET A 96 -2.22 5.77 -3.03
N ALA A 97 -1.84 5.79 -1.76
CA ALA A 97 -2.55 6.59 -0.75
C ALA A 97 -2.42 8.09 -1.00
N VAL A 98 -1.28 8.53 -1.52
CA VAL A 98 -1.05 9.94 -1.90
C VAL A 98 -1.84 10.29 -3.14
N ASP A 99 -1.92 9.40 -4.14
CA ASP A 99 -2.67 9.64 -5.38
C ASP A 99 -4.15 9.96 -5.12
N GLY A 100 -4.78 9.26 -4.18
CA GLY A 100 -6.15 9.56 -3.76
C GLY A 100 -6.30 10.99 -3.22
N ASN A 101 -5.36 11.46 -2.42
CA ASN A 101 -5.36 12.83 -1.89
C ASN A 101 -5.10 13.87 -2.99
N VAL A 102 -4.18 13.58 -3.91
CA VAL A 102 -3.89 14.44 -5.07
C VAL A 102 -5.13 14.64 -5.93
N ILE A 103 -5.87 13.58 -6.25
CA ILE A 103 -7.11 13.66 -7.02
C ILE A 103 -8.14 14.56 -6.31
N ILE A 104 -8.31 14.41 -5.00
CA ILE A 104 -9.22 15.24 -4.21
C ILE A 104 -8.82 16.71 -4.28
N PHE A 105 -7.52 17.02 -4.12
CA PHE A 105 -7.03 18.41 -4.13
C PHE A 105 -7.12 19.07 -5.49
N GLU A 106 -6.86 18.33 -6.58
CA GLU A 106 -7.02 18.88 -7.94
C GLU A 106 -8.49 19.17 -8.24
N ARG A 107 -9.42 18.28 -7.90
CA ARG A 107 -10.85 18.54 -8.04
C ARG A 107 -11.34 19.70 -7.17
N PHE A 108 -10.84 19.78 -5.95
CA PHE A 108 -11.11 20.94 -5.08
C PHE A 108 -10.60 22.26 -5.70
N ARG A 109 -9.39 22.25 -6.25
CA ARG A 109 -8.78 23.41 -6.90
C ARG A 109 -9.52 23.83 -8.18
N GLU A 110 -10.00 22.87 -8.96
CA GLU A 110 -10.85 23.12 -10.12
C GLU A 110 -12.15 23.85 -9.73
N GLU A 111 -12.83 23.37 -8.70
CA GLU A 111 -14.08 23.96 -8.20
C GLU A 111 -13.87 25.39 -7.62
N LEU A 112 -12.74 25.62 -6.94
CA LEU A 112 -12.37 26.97 -6.48
C LEU A 112 -12.11 27.94 -7.63
N LYS A 113 -11.39 27.51 -8.66
CA LYS A 113 -11.17 28.31 -9.86
C LYS A 113 -12.47 28.64 -10.61
N GLY A 114 -13.48 27.78 -10.48
CA GLY A 114 -14.82 28.00 -10.99
C GLY A 114 -15.65 29.05 -10.21
N GLY A 115 -15.04 29.75 -9.23
CA GLY A 115 -15.67 30.84 -8.48
C GLY A 115 -16.61 30.37 -7.36
N ARG A 116 -16.51 29.14 -6.91
CA ARG A 116 -17.33 28.60 -5.82
C ARG A 116 -16.78 28.99 -4.45
N SER A 117 -17.65 29.02 -3.45
CA SER A 117 -17.23 29.18 -2.06
C SER A 117 -16.39 27.98 -1.60
N LEU A 118 -15.50 28.18 -0.63
CA LEU A 118 -14.59 27.17 -0.12
C LEU A 118 -15.32 25.88 0.28
N GLU A 119 -16.41 26.00 1.04
CA GLU A 119 -17.22 24.86 1.50
C GLU A 119 -17.89 24.10 0.34
N ALA A 120 -18.43 24.81 -0.65
CA ALA A 120 -19.03 24.20 -1.83
C ALA A 120 -17.98 23.49 -2.70
N ALA A 121 -16.78 24.09 -2.83
CA ALA A 121 -15.66 23.51 -3.58
C ALA A 121 -15.14 22.23 -2.92
N VAL A 122 -15.00 22.19 -1.58
CA VAL A 122 -14.62 20.97 -0.84
C VAL A 122 -15.64 19.85 -1.08
N ASN A 123 -16.93 20.13 -0.88
CA ASN A 123 -17.98 19.11 -0.98
C ASN A 123 -18.12 18.55 -2.41
N ARG A 124 -18.05 19.40 -3.44
CA ARG A 124 -18.14 18.98 -4.85
C ARG A 124 -16.86 18.34 -5.37
N GLY A 125 -15.73 18.92 -5.04
CA GLY A 125 -14.43 18.38 -5.42
C GLY A 125 -14.27 16.96 -4.87
N TYR A 126 -14.62 16.75 -3.61
CA TYR A 126 -14.64 15.44 -2.99
C TYR A 126 -15.59 14.45 -3.70
N LYS A 127 -16.84 14.87 -3.95
CA LYS A 127 -17.81 14.02 -4.65
C LYS A 127 -17.34 13.62 -6.05
N ASN A 128 -16.73 14.55 -6.79
CA ASN A 128 -16.23 14.30 -8.13
C ASN A 128 -14.96 13.43 -8.12
N ALA A 129 -14.11 13.57 -7.11
CA ALA A 129 -12.92 12.75 -6.94
C ALA A 129 -13.24 11.29 -6.58
N LEU A 130 -14.34 11.07 -5.83
CA LEU A 130 -14.66 9.75 -5.27
C LEU A 130 -14.80 8.67 -6.35
N SER A 131 -15.45 8.96 -7.49
CA SER A 131 -15.59 8.01 -8.60
C SER A 131 -14.21 7.60 -9.12
N SER A 132 -13.33 8.55 -9.40
CA SER A 132 -11.99 8.26 -9.93
C SER A 132 -11.14 7.46 -8.94
N ILE A 133 -11.27 7.75 -7.64
CA ILE A 133 -10.56 7.01 -6.58
C ILE A 133 -11.07 5.57 -6.51
N ILE A 134 -12.39 5.35 -6.57
CA ILE A 134 -12.97 4.00 -6.56
C ILE A 134 -12.51 3.23 -7.79
N ASP A 135 -12.60 3.80 -8.99
CA ASP A 135 -12.27 3.14 -10.25
C ASP A 135 -10.79 2.70 -10.28
N SER A 136 -9.86 3.56 -9.86
CA SER A 136 -8.44 3.21 -9.80
C SER A 136 -8.15 2.11 -8.78
N ASN A 137 -8.78 2.16 -7.61
CA ASN A 137 -8.58 1.16 -6.57
C ASN A 137 -9.23 -0.19 -6.91
N VAL A 138 -10.39 -0.20 -7.57
CA VAL A 138 -11.04 -1.45 -8.05
C VAL A 138 -10.12 -2.18 -9.02
N THR A 139 -9.48 -1.49 -9.95
CA THR A 139 -8.52 -2.10 -10.88
C THR A 139 -7.36 -2.77 -10.13
N THR A 140 -6.82 -2.10 -9.12
CA THR A 140 -5.72 -2.63 -8.29
C THR A 140 -6.18 -3.81 -7.42
N ILE A 141 -7.40 -3.77 -6.89
CA ILE A 141 -7.99 -4.89 -6.13
C ILE A 141 -8.13 -6.11 -7.02
N ILE A 142 -8.62 -5.95 -8.26
CA ILE A 142 -8.73 -7.06 -9.21
C ILE A 142 -7.35 -7.68 -9.48
N ALA A 143 -6.34 -6.85 -9.76
CA ALA A 143 -4.97 -7.33 -9.96
C ALA A 143 -4.42 -8.05 -8.71
N GLY A 144 -4.64 -7.49 -7.53
CA GLY A 144 -4.25 -8.09 -6.25
C GLY A 144 -4.93 -9.44 -5.99
N CYS A 145 -6.22 -9.57 -6.29
CA CYS A 145 -6.96 -10.81 -6.15
C CYS A 145 -6.43 -11.90 -7.12
N VAL A 146 -6.13 -11.53 -8.36
CA VAL A 146 -5.53 -12.45 -9.34
C VAL A 146 -4.16 -12.92 -8.86
N LEU A 147 -3.31 -12.00 -8.36
CA LEU A 147 -2.00 -12.36 -7.80
C LEU A 147 -2.12 -13.22 -6.54
N LEU A 148 -3.15 -13.00 -5.72
CA LEU A 148 -3.38 -13.80 -4.53
C LEU A 148 -3.81 -15.23 -4.88
N TYR A 149 -4.64 -15.38 -5.92
CA TYR A 149 -5.16 -16.68 -6.34
C TYR A 149 -4.11 -17.52 -7.09
N PHE A 150 -3.43 -16.91 -8.06
CA PHE A 150 -2.45 -17.61 -8.91
C PHE A 150 -1.01 -17.54 -8.38
N GLY A 151 -0.71 -16.61 -7.48
CA GLY A 151 0.64 -16.42 -6.93
C GLY A 151 1.05 -17.55 -6.01
N THR A 152 2.35 -17.82 -5.97
CA THR A 152 2.99 -18.79 -5.08
C THR A 152 4.05 -18.12 -4.21
N GLY A 153 4.32 -18.67 -3.05
CA GLY A 153 5.39 -18.23 -2.16
C GLY A 153 5.36 -16.72 -1.87
N SER A 154 6.42 -16.02 -2.22
CA SER A 154 6.61 -14.59 -1.94
C SER A 154 5.64 -13.67 -2.68
N ILE A 155 5.07 -14.12 -3.84
CA ILE A 155 4.09 -13.34 -4.60
C ILE A 155 2.78 -13.20 -3.82
N LYS A 156 2.37 -14.24 -3.08
CA LYS A 156 1.20 -14.16 -2.18
C LYS A 156 1.40 -13.11 -1.10
N GLY A 157 2.59 -13.03 -0.51
CA GLY A 157 2.92 -11.99 0.47
C GLY A 157 2.78 -10.59 -0.10
N PHE A 158 3.28 -10.35 -1.32
CA PHE A 158 3.08 -9.10 -2.05
C PHE A 158 1.60 -8.79 -2.27
N ALA A 159 0.84 -9.75 -2.80
CA ALA A 159 -0.58 -9.56 -3.07
C ALA A 159 -1.39 -9.22 -1.81
N MET A 160 -1.12 -9.89 -0.69
CA MET A 160 -1.76 -9.60 0.60
C MET A 160 -1.47 -8.17 1.08
N THR A 161 -0.21 -7.77 1.10
CA THR A 161 0.17 -6.41 1.53
C THR A 161 -0.35 -5.34 0.58
N LEU A 162 -0.39 -5.60 -0.74
CA LEU A 162 -0.98 -4.73 -1.73
C LEU A 162 -2.48 -4.51 -1.48
N LEU A 163 -3.26 -5.58 -1.27
CA LEU A 163 -4.69 -5.49 -0.98
C LEU A 163 -4.97 -4.75 0.32
N ILE A 164 -4.21 -5.03 1.38
CA ILE A 164 -4.31 -4.29 2.64
C ILE A 164 -4.02 -2.81 2.40
N GLY A 165 -2.96 -2.47 1.65
CA GLY A 165 -2.59 -1.11 1.31
C GLY A 165 -3.70 -0.38 0.55
N VAL A 166 -4.31 -1.01 -0.46
CA VAL A 166 -5.40 -0.41 -1.24
C VAL A 166 -6.64 -0.15 -0.38
N ILE A 167 -7.05 -1.11 0.43
CA ILE A 167 -8.20 -0.93 1.34
C ILE A 167 -7.92 0.20 2.35
N ALA A 168 -6.72 0.21 2.93
CA ALA A 168 -6.31 1.27 3.86
C ALA A 168 -6.26 2.64 3.18
N SER A 169 -5.80 2.73 1.91
CA SER A 169 -5.75 3.99 1.15
C SER A 169 -7.15 4.52 0.86
N MET A 170 -8.09 3.65 0.52
CA MET A 170 -9.50 4.04 0.36
C MET A 170 -10.09 4.59 1.66
N ILE A 171 -9.85 3.93 2.79
CA ILE A 171 -10.31 4.40 4.09
C ILE A 171 -9.68 5.76 4.41
N SER A 172 -8.38 5.90 4.23
CA SER A 172 -7.66 7.15 4.51
C SER A 172 -8.13 8.30 3.62
N SER A 173 -8.24 8.11 2.31
CA SER A 173 -8.66 9.17 1.37
C SER A 173 -10.15 9.53 1.54
N VAL A 174 -11.01 8.53 1.78
CA VAL A 174 -12.46 8.77 1.88
C VAL A 174 -12.86 9.38 3.23
N PHE A 175 -12.31 8.89 4.34
CA PHE A 175 -12.72 9.33 5.67
C PHE A 175 -11.79 10.37 6.27
N VAL A 176 -10.48 10.11 6.29
CA VAL A 176 -9.52 10.96 7.00
C VAL A 176 -9.33 12.28 6.28
N THR A 177 -9.09 12.25 4.97
CA THR A 177 -8.87 13.47 4.18
C THR A 177 -10.11 14.34 4.15
N ARG A 178 -11.31 13.76 4.04
CA ARG A 178 -12.56 14.51 4.13
C ARG A 178 -12.77 15.17 5.48
N PHE A 179 -12.47 14.45 6.57
CA PHE A 179 -12.60 14.98 7.92
C PHE A 179 -11.65 16.15 8.16
N LEU A 180 -10.38 16.01 7.75
CA LEU A 180 -9.36 17.03 7.90
C LEU A 180 -9.57 18.27 7.01
N LEU A 181 -10.17 18.12 5.82
CA LEU A 181 -10.50 19.25 4.95
C LEU A 181 -11.72 20.03 5.41
N LYS A 182 -12.58 19.44 6.24
CA LYS A 182 -13.80 20.10 6.71
C LYS A 182 -13.58 20.91 7.98
N HIS A 183 -12.53 20.62 8.73
CA HIS A 183 -12.12 21.32 9.95
C HIS A 183 -10.93 22.23 9.72
#